data_d01a7373fcf4c836e439efd7b1ba3c75
#
_entry.id   d01a7373fcf4c836e439efd7b1ba3c75
#
_cell.length_a   1.000
_cell.length_b   1.000
_cell.length_c   1.000
_cell.angle_alpha   90.00
_cell.angle_beta   90.00
_cell.angle_gamma   90.00
#
_symmetry.space_group_name_H-M   'P 1'
#
loop_
_entity.id
_entity.type
_entity.pdbx_description
1 polymer ?
#
loop_
_entity_poly.entity_id
_entity_poly.type
_entity_poly.pdbx_seq_one_letter_code
_entity_poly.pdbx_strand_id
1 'polypeptide(L)'
;MTYSASTPKTPIAANSHHSEIPNADYRLLDRNKLSKMYHHYAEMKDKHPHALLLYRVGDFFETFFQDAITISRELELVLTSKHAGEVGRVPMTGVPHHAWERYTTQLVEKGYAVVICDQVEDAADAVGLVRREVTRILTPGTLLEEGMLNARRNNFLAAVVIANNHWGLAYADISTGEFLTTQSNNLEHLTQELMRLQPAEILFPTNAPDLGSLLRPGEKSDHLPECLPPSFCYALLPLK
;
A
#
# COMPACT_ATOMS: atom_id res chain seq x y z
N MET A 1 -59.72 -5.71 5.17
CA MET A 1 -58.44 -5.15 5.60
C MET A 1 -57.40 -5.45 4.54
N THR A 2 -57.16 -4.48 3.67
CA THR A 2 -56.26 -4.60 2.49
C THR A 2 -54.91 -4.12 2.88
N TYR A 3 -53.89 -5.00 2.85
CA TYR A 3 -52.49 -4.64 3.00
C TYR A 3 -51.97 -4.08 1.68
N SER A 4 -51.58 -2.80 1.71
CA SER A 4 -50.86 -2.12 0.62
C SER A 4 -49.40 -2.54 0.62
N ALA A 5 -48.96 -3.15 -0.48
CA ALA A 5 -47.56 -3.45 -0.72
C ALA A 5 -46.77 -2.19 -1.09
N SER A 6 -45.77 -1.86 -0.29
CA SER A 6 -44.82 -0.79 -0.58
C SER A 6 -43.81 -1.26 -1.62
N THR A 7 -43.72 -0.51 -2.72
CA THR A 7 -42.73 -0.65 -3.79
C THR A 7 -41.29 -0.55 -3.27
N PRO A 8 -40.34 -1.39 -3.73
CA PRO A 8 -38.92 -1.26 -3.35
C PRO A 8 -38.29 0.01 -3.97
N LYS A 9 -37.65 0.79 -3.14
CA LYS A 9 -36.86 1.96 -3.58
C LYS A 9 -35.71 1.51 -4.47
N THR A 10 -35.68 2.04 -5.68
CA THR A 10 -34.57 1.94 -6.63
C THR A 10 -33.28 2.42 -5.98
N PRO A 11 -32.14 1.71 -6.14
CA PRO A 11 -30.85 2.21 -5.67
C PRO A 11 -30.49 3.50 -6.40
N ILE A 12 -30.17 4.54 -5.64
CA ILE A 12 -29.65 5.78 -6.17
C ILE A 12 -28.34 5.45 -6.88
N ALA A 13 -28.31 5.66 -8.19
CA ALA A 13 -27.10 5.55 -9.00
C ALA A 13 -26.02 6.45 -8.39
N ALA A 14 -24.90 5.87 -8.00
CA ALA A 14 -23.71 6.59 -7.60
C ALA A 14 -23.23 7.41 -8.80
N ASN A 15 -23.41 8.73 -8.74
CA ASN A 15 -22.86 9.65 -9.71
C ASN A 15 -21.34 9.58 -9.67
N SER A 16 -20.76 8.86 -10.62
CA SER A 16 -19.32 8.83 -10.89
C SER A 16 -18.88 10.09 -11.64
N HIS A 17 -18.95 11.25 -10.98
CA HIS A 17 -18.14 12.39 -11.36
C HIS A 17 -16.87 12.40 -10.51
N HIS A 18 -15.94 11.50 -10.82
CA HIS A 18 -14.53 11.73 -10.52
C HIS A 18 -14.06 12.78 -11.53
N SER A 19 -14.27 14.06 -11.22
CA SER A 19 -13.45 15.12 -11.80
C SER A 19 -12.01 14.76 -11.44
N GLU A 20 -11.18 14.47 -12.45
CA GLU A 20 -9.75 14.21 -12.25
C GLU A 20 -9.18 15.35 -11.41
N ILE A 21 -8.64 15.03 -10.24
CA ILE A 21 -8.02 16.03 -9.37
C ILE A 21 -6.74 16.47 -10.09
N PRO A 22 -6.57 17.74 -10.42
CA PRO A 22 -5.42 18.20 -11.18
C PRO A 22 -4.11 17.86 -10.48
N ASN A 23 -3.08 17.49 -11.27
CA ASN A 23 -1.74 17.20 -10.78
C ASN A 23 -1.65 16.06 -9.75
N ALA A 24 -2.57 15.10 -9.83
CA ALA A 24 -2.57 13.94 -8.93
C ALA A 24 -1.45 12.93 -9.24
N ASP A 25 -1.11 12.74 -10.51
CA ASP A 25 -0.03 11.83 -10.91
C ASP A 25 1.29 12.60 -11.13
N TYR A 26 2.22 12.47 -10.17
CA TYR A 26 3.53 13.12 -10.24
C TYR A 26 4.40 12.67 -11.43
N ARG A 27 4.14 11.51 -11.99
CA ARG A 27 4.88 10.95 -13.15
C ARG A 27 4.56 11.70 -14.44
N LEU A 28 3.41 12.37 -14.51
CA LEU A 28 2.97 13.18 -15.64
C LEU A 28 3.45 14.63 -15.55
N LEU A 29 4.07 15.03 -14.43
CA LEU A 29 4.52 16.40 -14.21
C LEU A 29 5.97 16.58 -14.64
N ASP A 30 6.29 17.79 -15.12
CA ASP A 30 7.67 18.19 -15.38
C ASP A 30 8.41 18.36 -14.03
N ARG A 31 9.32 17.44 -13.75
CA ARG A 31 10.06 17.41 -12.49
C ARG A 31 10.92 18.64 -12.24
N ASN A 32 11.41 19.28 -13.32
CA ASN A 32 12.22 20.49 -13.19
C ASN A 32 11.39 21.67 -12.66
N LYS A 33 10.07 21.62 -12.78
CA LYS A 33 9.13 22.62 -12.29
C LYS A 33 8.64 22.37 -10.87
N LEU A 34 8.98 21.21 -10.29
CA LEU A 34 8.72 20.92 -8.89
C LEU A 34 9.72 21.68 -8.00
N SER A 35 9.25 22.20 -6.87
CA SER A 35 10.17 22.72 -5.86
C SER A 35 10.99 21.57 -5.25
N LYS A 36 12.17 21.88 -4.67
CA LYS A 36 13.15 20.90 -4.17
C LYS A 36 12.53 19.81 -3.28
N MET A 37 11.59 20.17 -2.43
CA MET A 37 10.91 19.24 -1.52
C MET A 37 10.05 18.22 -2.30
N TYR A 38 9.27 18.68 -3.27
CA TYR A 38 8.41 17.78 -4.07
C TYR A 38 9.20 16.94 -5.06
N HIS A 39 10.32 17.48 -5.55
CA HIS A 39 11.27 16.71 -6.36
C HIS A 39 11.81 15.53 -5.55
N HIS A 40 12.31 15.79 -4.33
CA HIS A 40 12.79 14.74 -3.42
C HIS A 40 11.68 13.76 -3.02
N TYR A 41 10.44 14.24 -2.78
CA TYR A 41 9.28 13.35 -2.55
C TYR A 41 9.06 12.39 -3.72
N ALA A 42 9.10 12.90 -4.94
CA ALA A 42 8.92 12.09 -6.15
C ALA A 42 10.06 11.07 -6.32
N GLU A 43 11.31 11.42 -6.01
CA GLU A 43 12.44 10.48 -6.00
C GLU A 43 12.25 9.35 -4.98
N MET A 44 11.77 9.66 -3.77
CA MET A 44 11.45 8.62 -2.77
C MET A 44 10.31 7.73 -3.26
N LYS A 45 9.30 8.31 -3.88
CA LYS A 45 8.17 7.58 -4.44
C LYS A 45 8.58 6.66 -5.59
N ASP A 46 9.52 7.06 -6.44
CA ASP A 46 10.07 6.20 -7.50
C ASP A 46 10.78 4.95 -6.96
N LYS A 47 11.42 5.08 -5.80
CA LYS A 47 12.06 3.93 -5.12
C LYS A 47 11.04 3.00 -4.47
N HIS A 48 9.85 3.51 -4.13
CA HIS A 48 8.79 2.78 -3.45
C HIS A 48 7.43 3.00 -4.13
N PRO A 49 7.27 2.62 -5.42
CA PRO A 49 6.11 3.00 -6.23
C PRO A 49 4.78 2.44 -5.71
N HIS A 50 4.81 1.28 -5.03
CA HIS A 50 3.63 0.58 -4.54
C HIS A 50 3.27 0.90 -3.08
N ALA A 51 4.14 1.61 -2.35
CA ALA A 51 3.90 1.98 -0.96
C ALA A 51 3.35 3.41 -0.84
N LEU A 52 2.55 3.66 0.17
CA LEU A 52 2.10 5.01 0.54
C LEU A 52 3.24 5.74 1.26
N LEU A 53 3.58 6.94 0.81
CA LEU A 53 4.71 7.70 1.35
C LEU A 53 4.23 8.76 2.34
N LEU A 54 4.61 8.63 3.59
CA LEU A 54 4.48 9.65 4.62
C LEU A 54 5.80 10.40 4.76
N TYR A 55 5.77 11.71 4.50
CA TYR A 55 6.96 12.55 4.36
C TYR A 55 6.95 13.65 5.42
N ARG A 56 7.98 13.71 6.24
CA ARG A 56 8.05 14.66 7.35
C ARG A 56 8.17 16.11 6.88
N VAL A 57 7.25 16.95 7.33
CA VAL A 57 7.27 18.40 7.10
C VAL A 57 6.88 19.11 8.41
N GLY A 58 7.88 19.61 9.13
CA GLY A 58 7.66 20.20 10.45
C GLY A 58 7.04 19.20 11.43
N ASP A 59 5.90 19.55 12.02
CA ASP A 59 5.19 18.71 12.99
C ASP A 59 4.19 17.74 12.37
N PHE A 60 4.24 17.55 11.05
CA PHE A 60 3.37 16.65 10.32
C PHE A 60 4.15 15.64 9.48
N PHE A 61 3.54 14.49 9.26
CA PHE A 61 3.81 13.67 8.09
C PHE A 61 2.80 14.03 7.02
N GLU A 62 3.26 14.70 5.97
CA GLU A 62 2.45 15.08 4.82
C GLU A 62 2.59 14.03 3.71
N THR A 63 1.55 13.90 2.91
CA THR A 63 1.55 13.05 1.73
C THR A 63 0.96 13.82 0.56
N PHE A 64 1.42 13.53 -0.66
CA PHE A 64 1.11 14.32 -1.83
C PHE A 64 0.64 13.44 -2.99
N PHE A 65 0.11 14.09 -4.02
CA PHE A 65 -0.31 13.45 -5.27
C PHE A 65 -1.33 12.34 -5.04
N GLN A 66 -1.19 11.21 -5.74
CA GLN A 66 -2.11 10.08 -5.65
C GLN A 66 -2.16 9.46 -4.24
N ASP A 67 -1.03 9.45 -3.52
CA ASP A 67 -0.98 8.95 -2.15
C ASP A 67 -1.87 9.79 -1.22
N ALA A 68 -1.92 11.11 -1.42
CA ALA A 68 -2.80 11.99 -0.63
C ALA A 68 -4.28 11.66 -0.83
N ILE A 69 -4.68 11.38 -2.07
CA ILE A 69 -6.05 11.00 -2.40
C ILE A 69 -6.39 9.66 -1.74
N THR A 70 -5.48 8.68 -1.84
CA THR A 70 -5.67 7.36 -1.25
C THR A 70 -5.75 7.45 0.27
N ILE A 71 -4.79 8.08 0.93
CA ILE A 71 -4.74 8.19 2.40
C ILE A 71 -5.94 8.99 2.93
N SER A 72 -6.31 10.08 2.26
CA SER A 72 -7.50 10.87 2.62
C SER A 72 -8.76 10.02 2.62
N ARG A 73 -8.95 9.20 1.59
CA ARG A 73 -10.10 8.30 1.47
C ARG A 73 -10.08 7.19 2.53
N GLU A 74 -8.92 6.53 2.70
CA GLU A 74 -8.81 5.37 3.59
C GLU A 74 -8.92 5.72 5.07
N LEU A 75 -8.47 6.92 5.45
CA LEU A 75 -8.44 7.38 6.84
C LEU A 75 -9.48 8.48 7.12
N GLU A 76 -10.34 8.80 6.15
CA GLU A 76 -11.36 9.86 6.26
C GLU A 76 -10.76 11.23 6.65
N LEU A 77 -9.55 11.51 6.12
CA LEU A 77 -8.86 12.77 6.36
C LEU A 77 -9.26 13.82 5.34
N VAL A 78 -9.12 15.09 5.71
CA VAL A 78 -9.36 16.20 4.80
C VAL A 78 -8.32 16.18 3.67
N LEU A 79 -8.79 16.06 2.42
CA LEU A 79 -7.98 16.29 1.24
C LEU A 79 -7.93 17.78 0.95
N THR A 80 -6.74 18.33 0.91
CA THR A 80 -6.48 19.73 0.56
C THR A 80 -5.47 19.80 -0.59
N SER A 81 -4.89 20.95 -0.85
CA SER A 81 -3.86 21.12 -1.87
C SER A 81 -2.78 22.09 -1.41
N LYS A 82 -1.55 21.87 -1.86
CA LYS A 82 -0.38 22.68 -1.55
C LYS A 82 0.37 23.07 -2.83
N HIS A 83 0.99 24.23 -2.85
CA HIS A 83 1.74 24.71 -4.01
C HIS A 83 3.07 23.99 -4.11
N ALA A 84 3.34 23.39 -5.29
CA ALA A 84 4.48 22.50 -5.50
C ALA A 84 5.55 23.05 -6.45
N GLY A 85 5.58 24.35 -6.64
CA GLY A 85 6.46 25.04 -7.59
C GLY A 85 5.69 25.49 -8.82
N GLU A 86 6.32 25.55 -9.99
CA GLU A 86 5.69 26.05 -11.23
C GLU A 86 4.58 25.14 -11.75
N VAL A 87 4.50 23.89 -11.31
CA VAL A 87 3.39 22.96 -11.64
C VAL A 87 2.07 23.39 -11.00
N GLY A 88 2.10 24.35 -10.03
CA GLY A 88 0.93 24.83 -9.33
C GLY A 88 0.58 23.98 -8.10
N ARG A 89 -0.72 23.81 -7.83
CA ARG A 89 -1.20 23.09 -6.65
C ARG A 89 -1.33 21.59 -6.93
N VAL A 90 -0.94 20.81 -5.93
CA VAL A 90 -1.04 19.35 -5.94
C VAL A 90 -1.88 18.87 -4.76
N PRO A 91 -2.58 17.73 -4.86
CA PRO A 91 -3.29 17.12 -3.74
C PRO A 91 -2.38 16.91 -2.54
N MET A 92 -2.89 17.17 -1.34
CA MET A 92 -2.17 16.97 -0.08
C MET A 92 -3.12 16.59 1.04
N THR A 93 -2.69 15.67 1.87
CA THR A 93 -3.23 15.42 3.22
C THR A 93 -2.07 15.16 4.17
N GLY A 94 -2.33 14.99 5.45
CA GLY A 94 -1.28 14.70 6.41
C GLY A 94 -1.81 14.38 7.78
N VAL A 95 -0.93 13.81 8.60
CA VAL A 95 -1.20 13.40 9.97
C VAL A 95 -0.19 14.07 10.92
N PRO A 96 -0.58 14.41 12.15
CA PRO A 96 0.35 14.94 13.14
C PRO A 96 1.48 13.94 13.42
N HIS A 97 2.71 14.45 13.57
CA HIS A 97 3.87 13.61 13.83
C HIS A 97 3.69 12.70 15.06
N HIS A 98 3.15 13.23 16.15
CA HIS A 98 2.96 12.45 17.38
C HIS A 98 1.90 11.32 17.26
N ALA A 99 1.13 11.28 16.20
CA ALA A 99 0.05 10.32 15.99
C ALA A 99 0.27 9.40 14.77
N TRP A 100 1.43 9.50 14.10
CA TRP A 100 1.67 8.80 12.82
C TRP A 100 1.54 7.28 12.96
N GLU A 101 1.98 6.68 14.06
CA GLU A 101 1.90 5.24 14.28
C GLU A 101 0.46 4.72 14.20
N ARG A 102 -0.48 5.41 14.86
CA ARG A 102 -1.88 5.04 14.81
C ARG A 102 -2.46 5.05 13.40
N TYR A 103 -2.13 6.08 12.61
CA TYR A 103 -2.63 6.19 11.24
C TYR A 103 -1.96 5.18 10.31
N THR A 104 -0.68 4.95 10.52
CA THR A 104 0.07 3.93 9.76
C THR A 104 -0.48 2.53 10.02
N THR A 105 -0.76 2.19 11.29
CA THR A 105 -1.40 0.92 11.65
C THR A 105 -2.69 0.70 10.86
N GLN A 106 -3.57 1.70 10.82
CA GLN A 106 -4.83 1.58 10.08
C GLN A 106 -4.62 1.35 8.57
N LEU A 107 -3.60 1.98 7.97
CA LEU A 107 -3.27 1.76 6.56
C LEU A 107 -2.72 0.34 6.33
N VAL A 108 -1.85 -0.11 7.20
CA VAL A 108 -1.25 -1.45 7.09
C VAL A 108 -2.29 -2.54 7.34
N GLU A 109 -3.21 -2.37 8.29
CA GLU A 109 -4.35 -3.26 8.50
C GLU A 109 -5.28 -3.35 7.29
N LYS A 110 -5.34 -2.29 6.48
CA LYS A 110 -6.06 -2.27 5.20
C LYS A 110 -5.24 -2.83 4.02
N GLY A 111 -4.06 -3.37 4.28
CA GLY A 111 -3.20 -4.02 3.28
C GLY A 111 -2.22 -3.11 2.57
N TYR A 112 -2.08 -1.84 2.96
CA TYR A 112 -1.13 -0.93 2.35
C TYR A 112 0.27 -1.09 2.94
N ALA A 113 1.29 -1.12 2.08
CA ALA A 113 2.65 -0.83 2.50
C ALA A 113 2.82 0.67 2.73
N VAL A 114 3.50 1.07 3.80
CA VAL A 114 3.73 2.47 4.16
C VAL A 114 5.21 2.72 4.35
N VAL A 115 5.71 3.77 3.73
CA VAL A 115 7.10 4.25 3.84
C VAL A 115 7.12 5.53 4.65
N ILE A 116 7.93 5.56 5.69
CA ILE A 116 8.16 6.73 6.53
C ILE A 116 9.47 7.38 6.09
N CYS A 117 9.37 8.59 5.56
CA CYS A 117 10.49 9.43 5.20
C CYS A 117 10.60 10.57 6.23
N ASP A 118 11.53 10.45 7.16
CA ASP A 118 11.68 11.37 8.27
C ASP A 118 12.93 12.26 8.12
N GLN A 119 12.96 13.35 8.87
CA GLN A 119 14.11 14.24 8.97
C GLN A 119 15.24 13.53 9.74
N VAL A 120 16.43 13.54 9.17
CA VAL A 120 17.62 12.89 9.75
C VAL A 120 18.68 13.92 10.21
N GLU A 121 18.33 15.20 10.19
CA GLU A 121 19.12 16.29 10.74
C GLU A 121 18.21 17.31 11.44
N ASP A 122 18.79 18.10 12.33
CA ASP A 122 18.04 19.19 12.96
C ASP A 122 17.75 20.30 11.95
N ALA A 123 16.52 20.81 11.97
CA ALA A 123 16.10 21.92 11.10
C ALA A 123 16.90 23.22 11.38
N ALA A 124 17.45 23.37 12.59
CA ALA A 124 18.30 24.51 12.97
C ALA A 124 19.69 24.48 12.32
N ASP A 125 20.19 23.29 11.98
CA ASP A 125 21.51 23.08 11.39
C ASP A 125 21.47 22.95 9.85
N ALA A 126 20.27 22.87 9.27
CA ALA A 126 20.09 22.61 7.85
C ALA A 126 20.44 23.83 7.00
N VAL A 127 21.28 23.63 6.00
CA VAL A 127 21.54 24.61 4.94
C VAL A 127 20.65 24.28 3.73
N GLY A 128 19.48 24.90 3.66
CA GLY A 128 18.52 24.69 2.58
C GLY A 128 17.38 23.72 2.95
N LEU A 129 17.20 22.66 2.15
CA LEU A 129 16.18 21.64 2.45
C LEU A 129 16.73 20.69 3.52
N VAL A 130 16.05 20.59 4.67
CA VAL A 130 16.37 19.60 5.71
C VAL A 130 16.47 18.21 5.11
N ARG A 131 17.55 17.49 5.42
CA ARG A 131 17.79 16.14 4.92
C ARG A 131 16.75 15.16 5.45
N ARG A 132 16.21 14.37 4.55
CA ARG A 132 15.22 13.33 4.85
C ARG A 132 15.61 12.03 4.21
N GLU A 133 15.38 10.95 4.93
CA GLU A 133 15.67 9.60 4.46
C GLU A 133 14.49 8.67 4.81
N VAL A 134 14.41 7.55 4.11
CA VAL A 134 13.47 6.48 4.49
C VAL A 134 14.00 5.84 5.78
N THR A 135 13.27 6.02 6.87
CA THR A 135 13.63 5.49 8.19
C THR A 135 12.92 4.19 8.51
N ARG A 136 11.72 3.98 7.95
CA ARG A 136 10.92 2.77 8.17
C ARG A 136 10.13 2.41 6.92
N ILE A 137 9.94 1.10 6.72
CA ILE A 137 9.01 0.54 5.76
C ILE A 137 8.15 -0.45 6.54
N LEU A 138 6.85 -0.21 6.56
CA LEU A 138 5.88 -1.01 7.30
C LEU A 138 4.97 -1.70 6.30
N THR A 139 4.89 -3.01 6.40
CA THR A 139 4.04 -3.84 5.54
C THR A 139 3.21 -4.81 6.39
N PRO A 140 2.10 -5.32 5.88
CA PRO A 140 1.26 -6.25 6.66
C PRO A 140 1.99 -7.47 7.20
N GLY A 141 2.92 -8.02 6.42
CA GLY A 141 3.68 -9.22 6.80
C GLY A 141 4.87 -8.98 7.71
N THR A 142 5.31 -7.71 7.87
CA THR A 142 6.51 -7.35 8.64
C THR A 142 6.22 -6.54 9.91
N LEU A 143 4.96 -6.45 10.32
CA LEU A 143 4.58 -5.78 11.56
C LEU A 143 5.12 -6.55 12.77
N LEU A 144 5.86 -5.85 13.64
CA LEU A 144 6.39 -6.38 14.89
C LEU A 144 5.96 -5.57 16.11
N GLU A 145 5.34 -4.41 15.93
CA GLU A 145 5.05 -3.49 17.03
C GLU A 145 3.90 -4.01 17.91
N GLU A 146 4.10 -3.93 19.24
CA GLU A 146 3.07 -4.26 20.22
C GLU A 146 1.81 -3.42 19.98
N GLY A 147 0.66 -4.09 19.87
CA GLY A 147 -0.62 -3.47 19.57
C GLY A 147 -1.00 -3.43 18.09
N MET A 148 -0.08 -3.72 17.18
CA MET A 148 -0.37 -3.85 15.73
C MET A 148 -0.64 -5.30 15.31
N LEU A 149 -0.25 -6.29 16.12
CA LEU A 149 -0.46 -7.70 15.86
C LEU A 149 -1.76 -8.20 16.51
N ASN A 150 -2.53 -8.97 15.75
CA ASN A 150 -3.67 -9.67 16.29
C ASN A 150 -3.18 -10.91 17.08
N ALA A 151 -3.22 -10.88 18.40
CA ALA A 151 -2.76 -11.96 19.27
C ALA A 151 -3.45 -13.33 19.05
N ARG A 152 -4.49 -13.40 18.21
CA ARG A 152 -5.26 -14.62 17.92
C ARG A 152 -4.99 -15.21 16.55
N ARG A 153 -4.15 -14.59 15.71
CA ARG A 153 -3.84 -15.06 14.36
C ARG A 153 -2.36 -14.91 14.09
N ASN A 154 -1.79 -15.89 13.41
CA ASN A 154 -0.44 -15.79 12.89
C ASN A 154 -0.36 -14.68 11.85
N ASN A 155 0.75 -13.95 11.82
CA ASN A 155 1.01 -12.90 10.84
C ASN A 155 2.03 -13.40 9.82
N PHE A 156 1.57 -14.26 8.91
CA PHE A 156 2.46 -14.87 7.92
C PHE A 156 2.89 -13.91 6.82
N LEU A 157 4.19 -13.80 6.63
CA LEU A 157 4.82 -13.33 5.41
C LEU A 157 5.12 -14.56 4.54
N ALA A 158 4.57 -14.61 3.35
CA ALA A 158 4.77 -15.70 2.40
C ALA A 158 5.61 -15.26 1.21
N ALA A 159 6.41 -16.17 0.65
CA ALA A 159 7.13 -15.98 -0.59
C ALA A 159 6.84 -17.13 -1.55
N VAL A 160 6.46 -16.83 -2.78
CA VAL A 160 6.14 -17.81 -3.81
C VAL A 160 7.14 -17.71 -4.94
N VAL A 161 7.68 -18.84 -5.38
CA VAL A 161 8.52 -18.95 -6.57
C VAL A 161 7.88 -19.96 -7.52
N ILE A 162 7.81 -19.63 -8.79
CA ILE A 162 7.30 -20.52 -9.84
C ILE A 162 8.40 -20.69 -10.88
N ALA A 163 8.77 -21.93 -11.12
CA ALA A 163 9.77 -22.30 -12.11
C ALA A 163 9.27 -23.52 -12.93
N ASN A 164 9.11 -23.31 -14.24
CA ASN A 164 8.54 -24.31 -15.14
C ASN A 164 7.13 -24.75 -14.69
N ASN A 165 6.96 -26.02 -14.35
CA ASN A 165 5.71 -26.59 -13.86
C ASN A 165 5.75 -26.90 -12.35
N HIS A 166 6.65 -26.24 -11.60
CA HIS A 166 6.80 -26.42 -10.16
C HIS A 166 6.65 -25.06 -9.46
N TRP A 167 6.11 -25.10 -8.26
CA TRP A 167 6.09 -23.95 -7.37
C TRP A 167 6.71 -24.29 -6.03
N GLY A 168 7.31 -23.32 -5.41
CA GLY A 168 7.77 -23.35 -4.03
C GLY A 168 7.10 -22.23 -3.23
N LEU A 169 6.72 -22.53 -2.01
CA LEU A 169 6.15 -21.59 -1.05
C LEU A 169 6.99 -21.66 0.23
N ALA A 170 7.50 -20.53 0.64
CA ALA A 170 8.08 -20.32 1.97
C ALA A 170 7.18 -19.35 2.74
N TYR A 171 6.99 -19.57 4.03
CA TYR A 171 6.26 -18.66 4.87
C TYR A 171 6.86 -18.57 6.27
N ALA A 172 6.82 -17.39 6.84
CA ALA A 172 7.34 -17.09 8.16
C ALA A 172 6.34 -16.29 8.97
N ASP A 173 6.26 -16.59 10.26
CA ASP A 173 5.65 -15.72 11.24
C ASP A 173 6.77 -15.03 12.03
N ILE A 174 6.96 -13.74 11.78
CA ILE A 174 8.06 -12.97 12.39
C ILE A 174 7.86 -12.85 13.91
N SER A 175 6.61 -12.89 14.39
CA SER A 175 6.29 -12.75 15.82
C SER A 175 6.65 -14.01 16.62
N THR A 176 6.59 -15.18 16.01
CA THR A 176 6.89 -16.47 16.65
C THR A 176 8.24 -17.05 16.26
N GLY A 177 8.84 -16.57 15.15
CA GLY A 177 10.04 -17.14 14.56
C GLY A 177 9.79 -18.43 13.79
N GLU A 178 8.53 -18.81 13.54
CA GLU A 178 8.19 -19.98 12.73
C GLU A 178 8.58 -19.74 11.27
N PHE A 179 9.24 -20.73 10.64
CA PHE A 179 9.57 -20.69 9.21
C PHE A 179 9.37 -22.07 8.61
N LEU A 180 8.51 -22.14 7.59
CA LEU A 180 8.15 -23.39 6.93
C LEU A 180 8.22 -23.25 5.40
N THR A 181 8.47 -24.35 4.72
CA THR A 181 8.51 -24.42 3.26
C THR A 181 7.76 -25.63 2.73
N THR A 182 7.18 -25.48 1.55
CA THR A 182 6.56 -26.57 0.79
C THR A 182 6.73 -26.35 -0.71
N GLN A 183 6.56 -27.40 -1.50
CA GLN A 183 6.61 -27.34 -2.96
C GLN A 183 5.71 -28.38 -3.59
N SER A 184 5.25 -28.12 -4.82
CA SER A 184 4.48 -29.09 -5.62
C SER A 184 4.56 -28.73 -7.10
N ASN A 185 4.10 -29.65 -7.95
CA ASN A 185 3.87 -29.43 -9.38
C ASN A 185 2.40 -29.20 -9.73
N ASN A 186 1.51 -29.13 -8.74
CA ASN A 186 0.10 -28.86 -8.93
C ASN A 186 -0.24 -27.45 -8.39
N LEU A 187 -0.67 -26.54 -9.28
CA LEU A 187 -1.03 -25.17 -8.94
C LEU A 187 -2.26 -25.07 -8.02
N GLU A 188 -3.17 -26.03 -8.08
CA GLU A 188 -4.32 -26.06 -7.17
C GLU A 188 -3.87 -26.19 -5.71
N HIS A 189 -2.80 -26.94 -5.46
CA HIS A 189 -2.22 -27.06 -4.11
C HIS A 189 -1.64 -25.73 -3.63
N LEU A 190 -1.05 -24.90 -4.50
CA LEU A 190 -0.58 -23.56 -4.12
C LEU A 190 -1.77 -22.70 -3.64
N THR A 191 -2.85 -22.70 -4.42
CA THR A 191 -4.07 -21.96 -4.06
C THR A 191 -4.64 -22.43 -2.73
N GLN A 192 -4.73 -23.75 -2.52
CA GLN A 192 -5.22 -24.33 -1.27
C GLN A 192 -4.34 -23.95 -0.07
N GLU A 193 -3.01 -23.96 -0.23
CA GLU A 193 -2.08 -23.57 0.83
C GLU A 193 -2.18 -22.07 1.15
N LEU A 194 -2.25 -21.20 0.14
CA LEU A 194 -2.45 -19.76 0.36
C LEU A 194 -3.78 -19.46 1.05
N MET A 195 -4.85 -20.16 0.66
CA MET A 195 -6.16 -20.02 1.33
C MET A 195 -6.13 -20.54 2.77
N ARG A 196 -5.39 -21.61 3.04
CA ARG A 196 -5.23 -22.18 4.39
C ARG A 196 -4.43 -21.26 5.30
N LEU A 197 -3.32 -20.71 4.80
CA LEU A 197 -2.41 -19.84 5.54
C LEU A 197 -2.97 -18.44 5.76
N GLN A 198 -3.71 -17.93 4.78
CA GLN A 198 -4.16 -16.54 4.76
C GLN A 198 -3.03 -15.56 5.10
N PRO A 199 -1.90 -15.58 4.36
CA PRO A 199 -0.77 -14.74 4.70
C PRO A 199 -1.14 -13.26 4.62
N ALA A 200 -0.58 -12.46 5.53
CA ALA A 200 -0.79 -11.01 5.54
C ALA A 200 -0.11 -10.32 4.35
N GLU A 201 0.97 -10.93 3.86
CA GLU A 201 1.73 -10.42 2.69
C GLU A 201 2.30 -11.58 1.89
N ILE A 202 2.32 -11.43 0.57
CA ILE A 202 2.92 -12.41 -0.35
C ILE A 202 3.99 -11.72 -1.21
N LEU A 203 5.19 -12.27 -1.21
CA LEU A 203 6.31 -11.83 -2.03
C LEU A 203 6.39 -12.66 -3.32
N PHE A 204 6.54 -11.98 -4.46
CA PHE A 204 6.73 -12.61 -5.77
C PHE A 204 7.96 -12.07 -6.47
N PRO A 205 8.63 -12.89 -7.29
CA PRO A 205 9.62 -12.39 -8.24
C PRO A 205 8.96 -11.47 -9.28
N THR A 206 9.65 -10.42 -9.71
CA THR A 206 9.15 -9.47 -10.74
C THR A 206 8.90 -10.12 -12.10
N ASN A 207 9.52 -11.27 -12.36
CA ASN A 207 9.34 -12.08 -13.57
C ASN A 207 8.38 -13.26 -13.36
N ALA A 208 7.69 -13.32 -12.22
CA ALA A 208 6.66 -14.34 -12.01
C ALA A 208 5.50 -14.13 -12.98
N PRO A 209 4.88 -15.22 -13.45
CA PRO A 209 3.61 -15.12 -14.15
C PRO A 209 2.60 -14.38 -13.29
N ASP A 210 1.69 -13.64 -13.93
CA ASP A 210 0.61 -12.96 -13.21
C ASP A 210 -0.17 -13.96 -12.36
N LEU A 211 -0.06 -13.78 -11.04
CA LEU A 211 -0.71 -14.67 -10.08
C LEU A 211 -2.23 -14.60 -10.18
N GLY A 212 -2.77 -13.45 -10.55
CA GLY A 212 -4.20 -13.30 -10.79
C GLY A 212 -4.69 -14.26 -11.87
N SER A 213 -3.93 -14.39 -12.99
CA SER A 213 -4.25 -15.33 -14.07
C SER A 213 -4.05 -16.79 -13.67
N LEU A 214 -3.13 -17.09 -12.76
CA LEU A 214 -2.89 -18.43 -12.22
C LEU A 214 -3.97 -18.88 -11.23
N LEU A 215 -4.43 -17.98 -10.39
CA LEU A 215 -5.43 -18.27 -9.38
C LEU A 215 -6.87 -18.21 -9.94
N ARG A 216 -7.07 -17.52 -11.08
CA ARG A 216 -8.34 -17.46 -11.82
C ARG A 216 -8.14 -17.66 -13.31
N PRO A 217 -7.95 -18.90 -13.79
CA PRO A 217 -7.84 -19.16 -15.22
C PRO A 217 -9.12 -18.70 -15.94
N GLY A 218 -8.96 -17.78 -16.90
CA GLY A 218 -10.06 -17.29 -17.74
C GLY A 218 -10.61 -15.90 -17.39
N GLU A 219 -10.23 -15.32 -16.28
CA GLU A 219 -10.55 -13.92 -15.97
C GLU A 219 -9.39 -12.98 -16.36
N LYS A 220 -9.66 -12.00 -17.22
CA LYS A 220 -8.76 -10.85 -17.43
C LYS A 220 -9.00 -9.88 -16.29
N SER A 221 -8.30 -10.03 -15.20
CA SER A 221 -8.44 -9.14 -14.06
C SER A 221 -7.06 -8.70 -13.59
N ASP A 222 -6.84 -7.39 -13.57
CA ASP A 222 -5.68 -6.76 -12.94
C ASP A 222 -5.77 -6.81 -11.39
N HIS A 223 -6.76 -7.52 -10.87
CA HIS A 223 -7.04 -7.64 -9.45
C HIS A 223 -6.78 -9.05 -8.95
N LEU A 224 -6.27 -9.16 -7.75
CA LEU A 224 -6.17 -10.43 -7.03
C LEU A 224 -7.56 -11.06 -6.87
N PRO A 225 -7.66 -12.41 -6.86
CA PRO A 225 -8.94 -13.09 -6.69
C PRO A 225 -9.69 -12.65 -5.43
N GLU A 226 -11.03 -12.56 -5.50
CA GLU A 226 -11.88 -12.29 -4.31
C GLU A 226 -11.73 -13.33 -3.19
N CYS A 227 -11.21 -14.52 -3.49
CA CYS A 227 -10.89 -15.54 -2.50
C CYS A 227 -9.66 -15.19 -1.65
N LEU A 228 -8.82 -14.27 -2.13
CA LEU A 228 -7.77 -13.67 -1.33
C LEU A 228 -8.34 -12.38 -0.73
N PRO A 229 -8.22 -12.15 0.59
CA PRO A 229 -8.72 -10.91 1.20
C PRO A 229 -8.19 -9.69 0.47
N PRO A 230 -8.93 -8.58 0.36
CA PRO A 230 -8.45 -7.34 -0.26
C PRO A 230 -7.21 -6.75 0.44
N SER A 231 -6.85 -7.27 1.61
CA SER A 231 -5.68 -6.94 2.40
C SER A 231 -4.39 -7.64 1.98
N PHE A 232 -4.36 -8.44 0.90
CA PHE A 232 -3.09 -9.00 0.43
C PHE A 232 -2.20 -7.91 -0.15
N CYS A 233 -1.24 -7.46 0.64
CA CYS A 233 -0.09 -6.73 0.14
C CYS A 233 0.81 -7.72 -0.58
N TYR A 234 1.19 -7.43 -1.82
CA TYR A 234 2.23 -8.19 -2.51
C TYR A 234 3.37 -7.25 -2.89
N ALA A 235 4.58 -7.70 -2.64
CA ALA A 235 5.79 -7.04 -3.08
C ALA A 235 6.44 -7.84 -4.20
N LEU A 236 6.75 -7.17 -5.32
CA LEU A 236 7.53 -7.74 -6.40
C LEU A 236 9.01 -7.59 -6.07
N LEU A 237 9.73 -8.70 -5.90
CA LEU A 237 11.16 -8.69 -5.64
C LEU A 237 11.93 -8.98 -6.94
N PRO A 238 12.91 -8.12 -7.31
CA PRO A 238 13.80 -8.44 -8.42
C PRO A 238 14.65 -9.67 -8.06
N LEU A 239 14.54 -10.74 -8.84
CA LEU A 239 15.52 -11.83 -8.78
C LEU A 239 16.84 -11.32 -9.35
N LYS A 240 17.91 -11.40 -8.56
CA LYS A 240 19.27 -11.16 -9.03
C LYS A 240 19.84 -12.39 -9.73
#